data_fffa144eba04f575f828295ec959d263
#
_entry.id   fffa144eba04f575f828295ec959d263
#
_cell.length_a   1.000
_cell.length_b   1.000
_cell.length_c   1.000
_cell.angle_alpha   90.00
_cell.angle_beta   90.00
_cell.angle_gamma   90.00
#
_symmetry.space_group_name_H-M   'P 1'
#
loop_
_entity.id
_entity.type
_entity.pdbx_description
1 polymer ?
#
loop_
_entity_poly.entity_id
_entity_poly.type
_entity_poly.pdbx_seq_one_letter_code
_entity_poly.pdbx_strand_id
1 'polypeptide(L)'
;MASLKSFLTESVLEQAIKPVGRRLLVEYGSIFVARGGAIPPDRIIFQDQSDVTAFQQSVTIGSVRFDELTIELQETAAEKLAQAVEAARSTGLTITPRGSDSGRRSYNETVGLWLSRVEPALDHWTANGKLSVEDADKIRRLSPFEQVPIVLSLEEQGIYFAKDLSKTILYSVAPPGASQHLSMLAFDVAEFNEPRVREILEAHFWYQTVPSDLPHFTFLGVPVDELPNLSLKPVIHSDRIFWVPDL
;
A
#
# COMPACT_ATOMS: atom_id res chain seq x y z
N MET A 1 7.93 6.53 -24.20
CA MET A 1 7.04 6.21 -23.07
C MET A 1 6.90 7.45 -22.21
N ALA A 2 5.71 7.71 -21.66
CA ALA A 2 5.53 8.81 -20.71
C ALA A 2 6.27 8.47 -19.42
N SER A 3 6.87 9.48 -18.74
CA SER A 3 7.45 9.27 -17.41
C SER A 3 6.34 9.23 -16.37
N LEU A 4 6.48 8.46 -15.29
CA LEU A 4 5.53 8.44 -14.18
C LEU A 4 5.15 9.87 -13.72
N LYS A 5 6.11 10.77 -13.74
CA LYS A 5 5.91 12.18 -13.38
C LYS A 5 4.78 12.87 -14.15
N SER A 6 4.51 12.46 -15.39
CA SER A 6 3.44 13.05 -16.20
C SER A 6 2.02 12.67 -15.73
N PHE A 7 1.90 11.68 -14.85
CA PHE A 7 0.65 11.22 -14.28
C PHE A 7 0.41 11.74 -12.86
N LEU A 8 1.44 12.32 -12.22
CA LEU A 8 1.40 12.79 -10.85
C LEU A 8 0.86 14.22 -10.78
N THR A 9 0.07 14.51 -9.75
CA THR A 9 -0.35 15.88 -9.43
C THR A 9 0.85 16.71 -8.94
N GLU A 10 0.74 18.03 -8.98
CA GLU A 10 1.79 18.93 -8.49
C GLU A 10 2.14 18.64 -7.02
N SER A 11 1.15 18.42 -6.16
CA SER A 11 1.35 18.07 -4.76
C SER A 11 2.14 16.76 -4.57
N VAL A 12 1.86 15.74 -5.37
CA VAL A 12 2.62 14.46 -5.34
C VAL A 12 4.05 14.66 -5.83
N LEU A 13 4.25 15.48 -6.88
CA LEU A 13 5.58 15.81 -7.40
C LEU A 13 6.45 16.55 -6.38
N GLU A 14 5.89 17.53 -5.65
CA GLU A 14 6.59 18.23 -4.57
C GLU A 14 7.06 17.29 -3.46
N GLN A 15 6.23 16.31 -3.10
CA GLN A 15 6.60 15.30 -2.11
C GLN A 15 7.65 14.33 -2.66
N ALA A 16 7.58 13.95 -3.96
CA ALA A 16 8.49 13.03 -4.62
C ALA A 16 9.95 13.56 -4.74
N ILE A 17 10.15 14.87 -4.64
CA ILE A 17 11.49 15.49 -4.60
C ILE A 17 12.22 15.14 -3.30
N LYS A 18 11.49 14.98 -2.18
CA LYS A 18 12.07 14.64 -0.88
C LYS A 18 12.50 13.16 -0.86
N PRO A 19 13.62 12.82 -0.21
CA PRO A 19 14.13 11.43 -0.17
C PRO A 19 13.07 10.41 0.28
N VAL A 20 12.35 10.70 1.35
CA VAL A 20 11.27 9.85 1.88
C VAL A 20 10.16 9.65 0.85
N GLY A 21 9.64 10.75 0.27
CA GLY A 21 8.58 10.68 -0.73
C GLY A 21 9.01 9.87 -1.95
N ARG A 22 10.26 10.06 -2.41
CA ARG A 22 10.81 9.27 -3.54
C ARG A 22 10.88 7.78 -3.20
N ARG A 23 11.32 7.42 -1.99
CA ARG A 23 11.41 6.02 -1.54
C ARG A 23 10.02 5.39 -1.46
N LEU A 24 9.03 6.10 -0.91
CA LEU A 24 7.64 5.64 -0.85
C LEU A 24 7.00 5.50 -2.24
N LEU A 25 7.34 6.40 -3.16
CA LEU A 25 6.86 6.32 -4.54
C LEU A 25 7.40 5.06 -5.27
N VAL A 26 8.65 4.65 -4.99
CA VAL A 26 9.20 3.38 -5.50
C VAL A 26 8.39 2.18 -5.01
N GLU A 27 8.04 2.14 -3.73
CA GLU A 27 7.37 0.98 -3.11
C GLU A 27 5.86 0.95 -3.40
N TYR A 28 5.17 2.10 -3.34
CA TYR A 28 3.71 2.17 -3.35
C TYR A 28 3.14 3.00 -4.49
N GLY A 29 3.99 3.52 -5.39
CA GLY A 29 3.59 4.55 -6.35
C GLY A 29 2.70 4.09 -7.50
N SER A 30 2.51 2.79 -7.71
CA SER A 30 1.64 2.27 -8.77
C SER A 30 0.20 2.77 -8.65
N ILE A 31 -0.27 3.07 -7.44
CA ILE A 31 -1.63 3.58 -7.19
C ILE A 31 -1.89 4.94 -7.83
N PHE A 32 -0.86 5.78 -8.03
CA PHE A 32 -1.02 7.13 -8.59
C PHE A 32 -1.39 7.14 -10.07
N VAL A 33 -1.27 6.01 -10.73
CA VAL A 33 -1.67 5.87 -12.14
C VAL A 33 -3.02 5.17 -12.32
N ALA A 34 -3.75 4.89 -11.24
CA ALA A 34 -5.09 4.31 -11.31
C ALA A 34 -6.04 5.15 -12.17
N ARG A 35 -6.91 4.48 -12.94
CA ARG A 35 -7.84 5.04 -13.92
C ARG A 35 -9.20 4.33 -13.83
N GLY A 36 -10.01 4.42 -14.87
CA GLY A 36 -11.30 3.70 -14.94
C GLY A 36 -12.33 4.21 -13.93
N GLY A 37 -12.31 5.50 -13.60
CA GLY A 37 -13.17 6.11 -12.59
C GLY A 37 -12.59 6.11 -11.17
N ALA A 38 -11.46 5.44 -10.94
CA ALA A 38 -10.73 5.53 -9.67
C ALA A 38 -10.07 6.90 -9.51
N ILE A 39 -10.07 7.41 -8.29
CA ILE A 39 -9.43 8.66 -7.90
C ILE A 39 -8.17 8.33 -7.09
N PRO A 40 -6.96 8.47 -7.65
CA PRO A 40 -5.72 8.29 -6.91
C PRO A 40 -5.60 9.28 -5.75
N PRO A 41 -4.83 8.95 -4.68
CA PRO A 41 -4.57 9.91 -3.63
C PRO A 41 -3.82 11.14 -4.18
N ASP A 42 -4.10 12.31 -3.61
CA ASP A 42 -3.51 13.59 -4.01
C ASP A 42 -2.14 13.85 -3.38
N ARG A 43 -1.64 12.91 -2.56
CA ARG A 43 -0.36 12.98 -1.83
C ARG A 43 0.26 11.61 -1.63
N ILE A 44 1.60 11.55 -1.49
CA ILE A 44 2.32 10.30 -1.23
C ILE A 44 2.08 9.80 0.20
N ILE A 45 1.94 10.72 1.15
CA ILE A 45 1.75 10.42 2.56
C ILE A 45 0.75 11.38 3.18
N PHE A 46 -0.32 10.85 3.75
CA PHE A 46 -1.27 11.57 4.58
C PHE A 46 -0.65 11.86 5.96
N GLN A 47 -0.89 13.04 6.50
CA GLN A 47 -0.24 13.47 7.75
C GLN A 47 -0.96 12.92 8.98
N ASP A 48 -2.28 12.79 8.92
CA ASP A 48 -3.12 12.40 10.05
C ASP A 48 -4.48 11.83 9.61
N GLN A 49 -5.31 11.50 10.61
CA GLN A 49 -6.66 10.98 10.39
C GLN A 49 -7.58 11.98 9.66
N SER A 50 -7.39 13.28 9.86
CA SER A 50 -8.21 14.32 9.21
C SER A 50 -7.98 14.33 7.70
N ASP A 51 -6.71 14.26 7.28
CA ASP A 51 -6.31 14.16 5.87
C ASP A 51 -6.94 12.93 5.20
N VAL A 52 -6.82 11.76 5.85
CA VAL A 52 -7.40 10.51 5.33
C VAL A 52 -8.92 10.61 5.24
N THR A 53 -9.56 11.14 6.28
CA THR A 53 -11.02 11.30 6.31
C THR A 53 -11.50 12.24 5.20
N ALA A 54 -10.81 13.36 5.01
CA ALA A 54 -11.14 14.31 3.94
C ALA A 54 -11.04 13.67 2.55
N PHE A 55 -9.96 12.90 2.28
CA PHE A 55 -9.82 12.17 1.02
C PHE A 55 -10.93 11.12 0.85
N GLN A 56 -11.18 10.28 1.86
CA GLN A 56 -12.19 9.23 1.80
C GLN A 56 -13.61 9.77 1.65
N GLN A 57 -13.90 10.98 2.12
CA GLN A 57 -15.18 11.66 1.92
C GLN A 57 -15.31 12.32 0.53
N SER A 58 -14.20 12.52 -0.17
CA SER A 58 -14.19 13.13 -1.50
C SER A 58 -14.47 12.15 -2.64
N VAL A 59 -14.51 10.85 -2.36
CA VAL A 59 -14.73 9.79 -3.34
C VAL A 59 -16.04 9.05 -3.09
N THR A 60 -16.62 8.50 -4.15
CA THR A 60 -17.81 7.63 -4.01
C THR A 60 -17.37 6.27 -3.48
N ILE A 61 -18.02 5.81 -2.41
CA ILE A 61 -17.73 4.53 -1.76
C ILE A 61 -18.73 3.47 -2.24
N GLY A 62 -18.20 2.35 -2.72
CA GLY A 62 -18.91 1.11 -2.95
C GLY A 62 -18.57 0.07 -1.88
N SER A 63 -19.30 -1.02 -1.85
CA SER A 63 -19.05 -2.11 -0.93
C SER A 63 -19.25 -3.48 -1.58
N VAL A 64 -18.45 -4.46 -1.14
CA VAL A 64 -18.60 -5.87 -1.52
C VAL A 64 -18.85 -6.69 -0.25
N ARG A 65 -19.90 -7.50 -0.28
CA ARG A 65 -20.26 -8.35 0.87
C ARG A 65 -19.66 -9.76 0.71
N PHE A 66 -18.98 -10.21 1.76
CA PHE A 66 -18.40 -11.54 1.89
C PHE A 66 -18.95 -12.16 3.19
N ASP A 67 -19.90 -13.07 3.10
CA ASP A 67 -20.57 -13.69 4.25
C ASP A 67 -20.92 -12.65 5.35
N GLU A 68 -20.15 -12.61 6.43
CA GLU A 68 -20.37 -11.69 7.56
C GLU A 68 -19.53 -10.39 7.44
N LEU A 69 -18.62 -10.29 6.45
CA LEU A 69 -17.76 -9.12 6.25
C LEU A 69 -18.29 -8.25 5.10
N THR A 70 -18.22 -6.95 5.30
CA THR A 70 -18.43 -5.96 4.23
C THR A 70 -17.13 -5.17 4.03
N ILE A 71 -16.62 -5.16 2.80
CA ILE A 71 -15.41 -4.47 2.42
C ILE A 71 -15.80 -3.20 1.67
N GLU A 72 -15.35 -2.05 2.17
CA GLU A 72 -15.52 -0.75 1.53
C GLU A 72 -14.31 -0.40 0.67
N LEU A 73 -14.59 0.06 -0.55
CA LEU A 73 -13.63 0.49 -1.56
C LEU A 73 -14.19 1.71 -2.31
N GLN A 74 -13.42 2.32 -3.19
CA GLN A 74 -14.01 3.24 -4.17
C GLN A 74 -15.00 2.47 -5.05
N GLU A 75 -16.10 3.11 -5.46
CA GLU A 75 -17.22 2.46 -6.14
C GLU A 75 -16.78 1.60 -7.34
N THR A 76 -15.99 2.16 -8.26
CA THR A 76 -15.49 1.41 -9.44
C THR A 76 -14.61 0.22 -9.06
N ALA A 77 -13.80 0.34 -8.02
CA ALA A 77 -12.98 -0.75 -7.50
C ALA A 77 -13.85 -1.85 -6.88
N ALA A 78 -14.87 -1.47 -6.09
CA ALA A 78 -15.85 -2.39 -5.52
C ALA A 78 -16.64 -3.15 -6.59
N GLU A 79 -17.10 -2.46 -7.64
CA GLU A 79 -17.80 -3.09 -8.77
C GLU A 79 -16.93 -4.14 -9.47
N LYS A 80 -15.65 -3.81 -9.74
CA LYS A 80 -14.72 -4.73 -10.39
C LYS A 80 -14.34 -5.90 -9.49
N LEU A 81 -14.21 -5.67 -8.18
CA LEU A 81 -14.00 -6.77 -7.23
C LEU A 81 -15.22 -7.70 -7.17
N ALA A 82 -16.45 -7.17 -7.15
CA ALA A 82 -17.66 -7.98 -7.19
C ALA A 82 -17.74 -8.84 -8.46
N GLN A 83 -17.37 -8.28 -9.62
CA GLN A 83 -17.28 -9.03 -10.88
C GLN A 83 -16.21 -10.14 -10.80
N ALA A 84 -15.04 -9.87 -10.24
CA ALA A 84 -13.98 -10.87 -10.04
C ALA A 84 -14.43 -12.02 -9.12
N VAL A 85 -15.13 -11.70 -8.01
CA VAL A 85 -15.68 -12.69 -7.08
C VAL A 85 -16.68 -13.60 -7.79
N GLU A 86 -17.59 -13.05 -8.60
CA GLU A 86 -18.56 -13.86 -9.35
C GLU A 86 -17.91 -14.69 -10.44
N ALA A 87 -16.91 -14.15 -11.14
CA ALA A 87 -16.11 -14.90 -12.11
C ALA A 87 -15.36 -16.07 -11.46
N ALA A 88 -14.78 -15.89 -10.29
CA ALA A 88 -14.15 -16.95 -9.53
C ALA A 88 -15.16 -18.05 -9.15
N ARG A 89 -16.32 -17.65 -8.59
CA ARG A 89 -17.40 -18.56 -8.20
C ARG A 89 -17.87 -19.43 -9.39
N SER A 90 -18.01 -18.84 -10.57
CA SER A 90 -18.46 -19.56 -11.77
C SER A 90 -17.48 -20.64 -12.23
N THR A 91 -16.22 -20.58 -11.80
CA THR A 91 -15.18 -21.56 -12.08
C THR A 91 -14.83 -22.48 -10.89
N GLY A 92 -15.62 -22.43 -9.83
CA GLY A 92 -15.41 -23.22 -8.61
C GLY A 92 -14.27 -22.72 -7.72
N LEU A 93 -13.86 -21.45 -7.92
CA LEU A 93 -12.86 -20.78 -7.07
C LEU A 93 -13.55 -19.77 -6.13
N THR A 94 -12.80 -19.33 -5.13
CA THR A 94 -13.21 -18.27 -4.22
C THR A 94 -12.22 -17.12 -4.24
N ILE A 95 -12.72 -15.91 -3.99
CA ILE A 95 -11.94 -14.73 -3.66
C ILE A 95 -12.53 -14.18 -2.38
N THR A 96 -11.75 -14.14 -1.30
CA THR A 96 -12.22 -13.66 0.01
C THR A 96 -11.20 -12.68 0.61
N PRO A 97 -11.67 -11.74 1.47
CA PRO A 97 -10.76 -10.87 2.22
C PRO A 97 -9.97 -11.67 3.25
N ARG A 98 -8.74 -11.26 3.53
CA ARG A 98 -7.94 -11.83 4.62
C ARG A 98 -8.48 -11.47 6.02
N GLY A 99 -9.16 -10.34 6.14
CA GLY A 99 -9.72 -9.83 7.36
C GLY A 99 -10.62 -8.62 7.11
N SER A 100 -11.15 -8.04 8.15
CA SER A 100 -12.02 -6.86 8.06
C SER A 100 -11.28 -5.61 7.57
N ASP A 101 -9.96 -5.56 7.70
CA ASP A 101 -9.07 -4.47 7.28
C ASP A 101 -8.51 -4.64 5.86
N SER A 102 -9.02 -5.62 5.11
CA SER A 102 -8.55 -5.94 3.75
C SER A 102 -8.89 -4.89 2.68
N GLY A 103 -9.82 -3.99 2.94
CA GLY A 103 -10.19 -2.88 2.05
C GLY A 103 -9.79 -1.53 2.65
N ARG A 104 -10.79 -0.70 2.93
CA ARG A 104 -10.61 0.60 3.56
C ARG A 104 -9.92 0.47 4.92
N ARG A 105 -8.95 1.35 5.17
CA ARG A 105 -8.30 1.54 6.47
C ARG A 105 -8.38 3.01 6.90
N SER A 106 -8.33 3.24 8.20
CA SER A 106 -8.11 4.54 8.81
C SER A 106 -6.62 4.84 8.98
N TYR A 107 -6.26 6.11 9.15
CA TYR A 107 -4.90 6.48 9.51
C TYR A 107 -4.45 5.79 10.81
N ASN A 108 -5.33 5.77 11.83
CA ASN A 108 -5.01 5.18 13.14
C ASN A 108 -4.71 3.68 13.07
N GLU A 109 -5.34 2.92 12.17
CA GLU A 109 -4.99 1.51 11.96
C GLU A 109 -3.58 1.38 11.38
N THR A 110 -3.18 2.25 10.45
CA THR A 110 -1.80 2.25 9.93
C THR A 110 -0.77 2.63 11.01
N VAL A 111 -1.13 3.54 11.92
CA VAL A 111 -0.32 3.89 13.10
C VAL A 111 -0.12 2.67 14.00
N GLY A 112 -1.17 1.92 14.30
CA GLY A 112 -1.08 0.71 15.12
C GLY A 112 -0.12 -0.32 14.51
N LEU A 113 -0.20 -0.55 13.20
CA LEU A 113 0.71 -1.44 12.47
C LEU A 113 2.16 -0.93 12.52
N TRP A 114 2.39 0.36 12.31
CA TRP A 114 3.70 0.99 12.38
C TRP A 114 4.34 0.83 13.75
N LEU A 115 3.64 1.22 14.81
CA LEU A 115 4.14 1.14 16.18
C LEU A 115 4.42 -0.31 16.60
N SER A 116 3.68 -1.29 16.10
CA SER A 116 3.95 -2.71 16.34
C SER A 116 5.31 -3.20 15.78
N ARG A 117 5.97 -2.38 14.97
CA ARG A 117 7.33 -2.63 14.45
C ARG A 117 8.34 -1.68 15.08
N VAL A 118 8.01 -0.40 15.19
CA VAL A 118 8.94 0.63 15.70
C VAL A 118 9.28 0.39 17.16
N GLU A 119 8.29 0.17 18.03
CA GLU A 119 8.54 0.01 19.47
C GLU A 119 9.47 -1.17 19.79
N PRO A 120 9.22 -2.41 19.33
CA PRO A 120 10.12 -3.52 19.59
C PRO A 120 11.53 -3.30 19.00
N ALA A 121 11.63 -2.62 17.85
CA ALA A 121 12.93 -2.33 17.25
C ALA A 121 13.72 -1.31 18.05
N LEU A 122 13.09 -0.24 18.55
CA LEU A 122 13.73 0.73 19.45
C LEU A 122 14.27 0.05 20.70
N ASP A 123 13.48 -0.83 21.34
CA ASP A 123 13.90 -1.59 22.50
C ASP A 123 15.10 -2.50 22.18
N HIS A 124 15.04 -3.24 21.07
CA HIS A 124 16.10 -4.11 20.62
C HIS A 124 17.42 -3.37 20.38
N TRP A 125 17.39 -2.29 19.60
CA TRP A 125 18.60 -1.56 19.22
C TRP A 125 19.20 -0.79 20.40
N THR A 126 18.36 -0.34 21.33
CA THR A 126 18.82 0.27 22.59
C THR A 126 19.50 -0.77 23.48
N ALA A 127 18.89 -1.95 23.67
CA ALA A 127 19.48 -3.03 24.46
C ALA A 127 20.82 -3.53 23.89
N ASN A 128 21.00 -3.46 22.57
CA ASN A 128 22.25 -3.84 21.89
C ASN A 128 23.25 -2.68 21.74
N GLY A 129 22.99 -1.51 22.32
CA GLY A 129 23.88 -0.35 22.32
C GLY A 129 24.11 0.31 20.96
N LYS A 130 23.27 -0.01 19.96
CA LYS A 130 23.32 0.61 18.62
C LYS A 130 22.51 1.90 18.52
N LEU A 131 21.55 2.10 19.42
CA LEU A 131 20.77 3.30 19.58
C LEU A 131 20.84 3.75 21.04
N SER A 132 20.99 5.05 21.30
CA SER A 132 20.95 5.55 22.67
C SER A 132 19.51 5.55 23.21
N VAL A 133 19.37 5.42 24.54
CA VAL A 133 18.06 5.55 25.21
C VAL A 133 17.45 6.92 24.90
N GLU A 134 18.27 7.96 24.93
CA GLU A 134 17.83 9.34 24.66
C GLU A 134 17.25 9.49 23.24
N ASP A 135 17.89 8.90 22.23
CA ASP A 135 17.40 8.96 20.84
C ASP A 135 16.14 8.12 20.64
N ALA A 136 16.07 6.93 21.24
CA ALA A 136 14.85 6.12 21.24
C ALA A 136 13.66 6.89 21.86
N ASP A 137 13.89 7.55 23.01
CA ASP A 137 12.86 8.34 23.67
C ASP A 137 12.46 9.60 22.88
N LYS A 138 13.40 10.22 22.15
CA LYS A 138 13.08 11.30 21.21
C LYS A 138 12.14 10.80 20.10
N ILE A 139 12.44 9.64 19.50
CA ILE A 139 11.61 9.05 18.43
C ILE A 139 10.21 8.74 18.97
N ARG A 140 10.06 8.17 20.16
CA ARG A 140 8.77 7.86 20.78
C ARG A 140 7.88 9.10 21.01
N ARG A 141 8.47 10.27 21.23
CA ARG A 141 7.74 11.53 21.45
C ARG A 141 7.25 12.19 20.18
N LEU A 142 7.75 11.77 19.02
CA LEU A 142 7.31 12.29 17.73
C LEU A 142 5.95 11.72 17.34
N SER A 143 5.21 12.50 16.57
CA SER A 143 4.03 11.95 15.89
C SER A 143 4.45 10.82 14.92
N PRO A 144 3.58 9.84 14.64
CA PRO A 144 3.89 8.76 13.72
C PRO A 144 4.34 9.24 12.34
N PHE A 145 3.79 10.35 11.86
CA PHE A 145 4.22 10.98 10.62
C PHE A 145 5.67 11.48 10.69
N GLU A 146 6.06 12.14 11.80
CA GLU A 146 7.42 12.64 12.02
C GLU A 146 8.44 11.52 12.25
N GLN A 147 8.01 10.36 12.75
CA GLN A 147 8.87 9.18 12.91
C GLN A 147 9.36 8.62 11.58
N VAL A 148 8.55 8.70 10.50
CA VAL A 148 8.85 8.06 9.21
C VAL A 148 10.23 8.45 8.66
N PRO A 149 10.59 9.74 8.47
CA PRO A 149 11.90 10.10 7.93
C PRO A 149 13.06 9.64 8.84
N ILE A 150 12.88 9.64 10.15
CA ILE A 150 13.93 9.25 11.10
C ILE A 150 14.17 7.75 11.06
N VAL A 151 13.11 6.95 11.09
CA VAL A 151 13.19 5.48 10.98
C VAL A 151 13.87 5.08 9.68
N LEU A 152 13.46 5.66 8.53
CA LEU A 152 14.07 5.34 7.25
C LEU A 152 15.55 5.79 7.18
N SER A 153 15.93 6.89 7.82
CA SER A 153 17.33 7.32 7.91
C SER A 153 18.18 6.41 8.81
N LEU A 154 17.62 5.87 9.89
CA LEU A 154 18.29 4.89 10.73
C LEU A 154 18.54 3.57 9.99
N GLU A 155 17.61 3.16 9.12
CA GLU A 155 17.78 1.98 8.28
C GLU A 155 18.94 2.11 7.27
N GLU A 156 19.21 3.33 6.77
CA GLU A 156 20.40 3.62 5.95
C GLU A 156 21.72 3.38 6.72
N GLN A 157 21.65 3.41 8.05
CA GLN A 157 22.76 3.15 8.95
C GLN A 157 22.79 1.68 9.43
N GLY A 158 21.92 0.81 8.92
CA GLY A 158 21.83 -0.60 9.30
C GLY A 158 21.02 -0.87 10.57
N ILE A 159 20.23 0.09 11.04
CA ILE A 159 19.31 -0.05 12.18
C ILE A 159 17.91 -0.31 11.60
N TYR A 160 17.57 -1.58 11.38
CA TYR A 160 16.37 -2.01 10.69
C TYR A 160 15.15 -2.17 11.59
N PHE A 161 13.95 -1.92 11.05
CA PHE A 161 12.70 -1.91 11.79
C PHE A 161 11.65 -2.93 11.28
N ALA A 162 11.96 -3.78 10.31
CA ALA A 162 11.09 -4.89 9.98
C ALA A 162 10.97 -5.87 11.16
N LYS A 163 9.97 -6.75 11.13
CA LYS A 163 9.70 -7.72 12.20
C LYS A 163 10.91 -8.59 12.57
N ASP A 164 11.76 -8.91 11.59
CA ASP A 164 12.98 -9.71 11.75
C ASP A 164 14.24 -8.85 12.03
N LEU A 165 14.11 -7.53 12.09
CA LEU A 165 15.18 -6.56 12.34
C LEU A 165 16.37 -6.65 11.36
N SER A 166 16.17 -7.26 10.20
CA SER A 166 17.19 -7.48 9.17
C SER A 166 16.91 -6.77 7.85
N LYS A 167 15.72 -6.17 7.69
CA LYS A 167 15.25 -5.53 6.48
C LYS A 167 14.55 -4.21 6.79
N THR A 168 14.35 -3.41 5.74
CA THR A 168 13.54 -2.20 5.86
C THR A 168 12.12 -2.49 6.35
N ILE A 169 11.61 -1.61 7.21
CA ILE A 169 10.23 -1.64 7.72
C ILE A 169 9.20 -1.68 6.59
N LEU A 170 9.52 -1.07 5.43
CA LEU A 170 8.65 -1.03 4.25
C LEU A 170 8.28 -2.42 3.72
N TYR A 171 9.09 -3.46 4.02
CA TYR A 171 8.78 -4.85 3.67
C TYR A 171 7.94 -5.58 4.73
N SER A 172 7.52 -4.88 5.77
CA SER A 172 6.73 -5.44 6.86
C SER A 172 5.41 -4.70 7.06
N VAL A 173 5.44 -3.38 6.98
CA VAL A 173 4.27 -2.50 7.07
C VAL A 173 4.51 -1.23 6.27
N ALA A 174 3.44 -0.67 5.69
CA ALA A 174 3.51 0.67 5.11
C ALA A 174 3.61 1.73 6.22
N PRO A 175 4.36 2.82 5.99
CA PRO A 175 4.38 3.94 6.92
C PRO A 175 2.98 4.53 7.15
N PRO A 176 2.72 5.13 8.33
CA PRO A 176 1.48 5.85 8.58
C PRO A 176 1.23 6.88 7.49
N GLY A 177 0.05 6.84 6.92
CA GLY A 177 -0.34 7.74 5.83
C GLY A 177 0.10 7.31 4.42
N ALA A 178 0.95 6.28 4.25
CA ALA A 178 1.43 5.84 2.93
C ALA A 178 0.78 4.53 2.43
N SER A 179 -0.05 3.88 3.24
CA SER A 179 -0.74 2.65 2.85
C SER A 179 -1.75 2.90 1.74
N GLN A 180 -1.74 2.07 0.70
CA GLN A 180 -2.71 2.15 -0.41
C GLN A 180 -4.16 1.91 0.03
N HIS A 181 -4.39 1.21 1.14
CA HIS A 181 -5.72 1.00 1.73
C HIS A 181 -6.40 2.30 2.18
N LEU A 182 -5.63 3.35 2.47
CA LEU A 182 -6.17 4.67 2.82
C LEU A 182 -6.93 5.32 1.67
N SER A 183 -6.57 4.98 0.44
CA SER A 183 -7.25 5.46 -0.77
C SER A 183 -8.42 4.56 -1.21
N MET A 184 -8.67 3.43 -0.52
CA MET A 184 -9.71 2.46 -0.86
C MET A 184 -9.56 1.89 -2.29
N LEU A 185 -8.32 1.78 -2.77
CA LEU A 185 -7.94 1.15 -4.05
C LEU A 185 -7.07 -0.10 -3.84
N ALA A 186 -7.00 -0.61 -2.62
CA ALA A 186 -6.26 -1.81 -2.26
C ALA A 186 -7.17 -2.87 -1.62
N PHE A 187 -6.87 -4.14 -1.90
CA PHE A 187 -7.58 -5.28 -1.34
C PHE A 187 -6.62 -6.44 -1.06
N ASP A 188 -6.67 -6.94 0.20
CA ASP A 188 -5.87 -8.09 0.62
C ASP A 188 -6.67 -9.38 0.45
N VAL A 189 -6.17 -10.29 -0.40
CA VAL A 189 -6.84 -11.52 -0.83
C VAL A 189 -6.34 -12.72 -0.04
N ALA A 190 -7.23 -13.55 0.48
CA ALA A 190 -6.86 -14.77 1.20
C ALA A 190 -6.26 -15.84 0.25
N GLU A 191 -6.83 -15.99 -0.94
CA GLU A 191 -6.44 -17.00 -1.94
C GLU A 191 -5.31 -16.51 -2.89
N PHE A 192 -4.52 -15.52 -2.48
CA PHE A 192 -3.46 -14.90 -3.28
C PHE A 192 -2.43 -15.89 -3.84
N ASN A 193 -2.31 -17.08 -3.25
CA ASN A 193 -1.40 -18.13 -3.74
C ASN A 193 -1.96 -18.90 -4.95
N GLU A 194 -3.27 -18.88 -5.19
CA GLU A 194 -3.90 -19.58 -6.32
C GLU A 194 -3.66 -18.80 -7.64
N PRO A 195 -2.94 -19.35 -8.64
CA PRO A 195 -2.64 -18.65 -9.88
C PRO A 195 -3.90 -18.17 -10.63
N ARG A 196 -4.93 -19.03 -10.69
CA ARG A 196 -6.18 -18.70 -11.39
C ARG A 196 -6.95 -17.56 -10.72
N VAL A 197 -6.83 -17.42 -9.40
CA VAL A 197 -7.40 -16.27 -8.67
C VAL A 197 -6.68 -14.99 -9.08
N ARG A 198 -5.35 -15.02 -9.19
CA ARG A 198 -4.58 -13.85 -9.67
C ARG A 198 -4.96 -13.45 -11.10
N GLU A 199 -5.11 -14.43 -12.01
CA GLU A 199 -5.55 -14.19 -13.40
C GLU A 199 -6.95 -13.58 -13.46
N ILE A 200 -7.88 -14.04 -12.62
CA ILE A 200 -9.23 -13.46 -12.53
C ILE A 200 -9.18 -12.02 -12.01
N LEU A 201 -8.40 -11.76 -10.97
CA LEU A 201 -8.22 -10.41 -10.44
C LEU A 201 -7.62 -9.47 -11.49
N GLU A 202 -6.57 -9.91 -12.21
CA GLU A 202 -5.95 -9.17 -13.31
C GLU A 202 -6.95 -8.85 -14.43
N ALA A 203 -7.78 -9.80 -14.83
CA ALA A 203 -8.84 -9.60 -15.81
C ALA A 203 -9.89 -8.55 -15.37
N HIS A 204 -9.95 -8.26 -14.08
CA HIS A 204 -10.80 -7.24 -13.47
C HIS A 204 -10.02 -6.03 -12.94
N PHE A 205 -8.79 -5.80 -13.46
CA PHE A 205 -7.94 -4.62 -13.25
C PHE A 205 -7.36 -4.51 -11.83
N TRP A 206 -7.26 -5.62 -11.10
CA TRP A 206 -6.60 -5.75 -9.81
C TRP A 206 -5.24 -6.42 -10.00
N TYR A 207 -4.17 -5.75 -9.62
CA TYR A 207 -2.80 -6.19 -9.85
C TYR A 207 -2.00 -6.24 -8.56
N GLN A 208 -1.08 -7.20 -8.47
CA GLN A 208 -0.05 -7.15 -7.43
C GLN A 208 0.95 -6.03 -7.79
N THR A 209 1.15 -5.07 -6.88
CA THR A 209 2.02 -3.91 -7.11
C THR A 209 3.08 -3.72 -6.04
N VAL A 210 3.00 -4.45 -4.93
CA VAL A 210 3.91 -4.38 -3.79
C VAL A 210 4.61 -5.72 -3.63
N PRO A 211 5.85 -5.91 -4.13
CA PRO A 211 6.55 -7.20 -4.12
C PRO A 211 6.77 -7.80 -2.73
N SER A 212 6.82 -6.97 -1.69
CA SER A 212 6.97 -7.38 -0.30
C SER A 212 5.69 -7.84 0.37
N ASP A 213 4.51 -7.66 -0.28
CA ASP A 213 3.19 -7.98 0.28
C ASP A 213 2.35 -8.80 -0.72
N LEU A 214 2.54 -10.11 -0.69
CA LEU A 214 1.96 -11.04 -1.67
C LEU A 214 0.42 -11.06 -1.70
N PRO A 215 -0.32 -10.91 -0.58
CA PRO A 215 -1.78 -10.85 -0.60
C PRO A 215 -2.35 -9.55 -1.15
N HIS A 216 -1.53 -8.52 -1.26
CA HIS A 216 -1.95 -7.16 -1.58
C HIS A 216 -2.17 -6.96 -3.09
N PHE A 217 -3.38 -6.54 -3.46
CA PHE A 217 -3.75 -6.17 -4.82
C PHE A 217 -4.19 -4.70 -4.87
N THR A 218 -3.75 -4.01 -5.91
CA THR A 218 -4.12 -2.61 -6.17
C THR A 218 -5.02 -2.53 -7.39
N PHE A 219 -6.12 -1.80 -7.28
CA PHE A 219 -6.98 -1.50 -8.41
C PHE A 219 -6.33 -0.41 -9.27
N LEU A 220 -6.03 -0.74 -10.54
CA LEU A 220 -5.46 0.21 -11.49
C LEU A 220 -6.44 0.66 -12.57
N GLY A 221 -7.55 -0.06 -12.74
CA GLY A 221 -8.69 0.34 -13.56
C GLY A 221 -8.47 0.32 -15.07
N VAL A 222 -7.40 -0.33 -15.56
CA VAL A 222 -7.06 -0.48 -16.98
C VAL A 222 -6.59 -1.92 -17.28
N PRO A 223 -6.67 -2.39 -18.53
CA PRO A 223 -6.12 -3.68 -18.95
C PRO A 223 -4.59 -3.75 -18.77
N VAL A 224 -4.06 -4.96 -18.65
CA VAL A 224 -2.64 -5.22 -18.39
C VAL A 224 -1.70 -4.67 -19.47
N ASP A 225 -2.14 -4.68 -20.72
CA ASP A 225 -1.38 -4.16 -21.87
C ASP A 225 -1.26 -2.63 -21.89
N GLU A 226 -2.08 -1.94 -21.13
CA GLU A 226 -1.99 -0.49 -20.94
C GLU A 226 -1.03 -0.07 -19.82
N LEU A 227 -0.69 -0.96 -18.88
CA LEU A 227 0.15 -0.62 -17.72
C LEU A 227 1.53 -0.04 -18.08
N PRO A 228 2.24 -0.53 -19.13
CA PRO A 228 3.50 0.08 -19.56
C PRO A 228 3.33 1.53 -20.04
N ASN A 229 2.18 1.87 -20.63
CA ASN A 229 1.87 3.24 -21.06
C ASN A 229 1.65 4.20 -19.89
N LEU A 230 1.33 3.66 -18.71
CA LEU A 230 1.19 4.38 -17.44
C LEU A 230 2.49 4.42 -16.63
N SER A 231 3.63 4.12 -17.24
CA SER A 231 4.95 4.05 -16.58
C SER A 231 5.01 3.03 -15.44
N LEU A 232 4.36 1.90 -15.64
CA LEU A 232 4.55 0.72 -14.81
C LEU A 232 5.37 -0.32 -15.60
N LYS A 233 6.24 -1.02 -14.88
CA LYS A 233 7.00 -2.14 -15.43
C LYS A 233 6.74 -3.42 -14.65
N PRO A 234 6.76 -4.58 -15.34
CA PRO A 234 6.65 -5.86 -14.66
C PRO A 234 7.97 -6.21 -13.97
N VAL A 235 7.87 -6.67 -12.73
CA VAL A 235 8.97 -7.28 -11.97
C VAL A 235 8.55 -8.67 -11.54
N ILE A 236 9.38 -9.67 -11.82
CA ILE A 236 9.12 -11.05 -11.40
C ILE A 236 9.72 -11.25 -10.00
N HIS A 237 8.86 -11.63 -9.05
CA HIS A 237 9.26 -12.02 -7.72
C HIS A 237 8.47 -13.26 -7.28
N SER A 238 9.16 -14.33 -6.85
CA SER A 238 8.52 -15.57 -6.38
C SER A 238 7.45 -16.12 -7.35
N ASP A 239 7.80 -16.28 -8.64
CA ASP A 239 6.93 -16.78 -9.73
C ASP A 239 5.67 -15.94 -10.04
N ARG A 240 5.68 -14.67 -9.64
CA ARG A 240 4.58 -13.70 -9.83
C ARG A 240 5.07 -12.45 -10.51
N ILE A 241 4.15 -11.79 -11.18
CA ILE A 241 4.39 -10.49 -11.81
C ILE A 241 3.84 -9.39 -10.89
N PHE A 242 4.69 -8.43 -10.56
CA PHE A 242 4.32 -7.21 -9.86
C PHE A 242 4.49 -6.03 -10.79
N TRP A 243 3.50 -5.16 -10.82
CA TRP A 243 3.52 -3.95 -11.62
C TRP A 243 3.99 -2.77 -10.76
N VAL A 244 5.26 -2.42 -10.88
CA VAL A 244 5.91 -1.39 -10.07
C VAL A 244 6.19 -0.12 -10.89
N PRO A 245 6.33 1.05 -10.24
CA PRO A 245 6.66 2.29 -10.92
C PRO A 245 7.96 2.21 -11.72
N ASP A 246 7.95 2.70 -12.95
CA ASP A 246 9.14 2.93 -13.78
C ASP A 246 9.56 4.39 -13.64
N LEU A 247 10.49 4.66 -12.69
CA LEU A 247 10.92 6.00 -12.23
C LEU A 247 12.16 6.50 -12.96
#